data_2ba8192f80657e52b071f1513eebf050
#
_entry.id   2ba8192f80657e52b071f1513eebf050
#
_cell.length_a   1.000
_cell.length_b   1.000
_cell.length_c   1.000
_cell.angle_alpha   90.00
_cell.angle_beta   90.00
_cell.angle_gamma   90.00
#
_symmetry.space_group_name_H-M   'P 1'
#
loop_
_entity.id
_entity.type
_entity.pdbx_description
1 polymer ?
#
loop_
_entity_poly.entity_id
_entity_poly.type
_entity_poly.pdbx_seq_one_letter_code
_entity_poly.pdbx_strand_id
1 'polypeptide(L)'
;VLGAGRLLDIDLNSLLSKASEVHLFDADPNCVRAWRAAVPHQDRHRIVPRIEDVTGCITEWSSNLKAAARRGELATYLESLGAGLPSWSRESFDGVVSLNIAGQLPLYWRDRVLDARSTLSPDEADALVSSYERIQTAHFVAVQRAAKQWGITVTDVEYYFYHVDHTEWKIEYALHGASRGAFDGPTSSQKVTDSECWLWHLAPQYIESDTEGEIHRVEAVAWSK
;
A
#
# COMPACT_ATOMS: atom_id res chain seq x y z
N VAL A 1 -1.86 0.92 12.59
CA VAL A 1 -2.36 0.30 11.36
C VAL A 1 -2.23 1.30 10.22
N LEU A 2 -1.60 0.89 9.13
CA LEU A 2 -1.40 1.68 7.92
C LEU A 2 -2.39 1.21 6.84
N GLY A 3 -3.03 2.15 6.13
CA GLY A 3 -4.08 1.84 5.15
C GLY A 3 -5.36 1.33 5.81
N ALA A 4 -5.75 1.95 6.92
CA ALA A 4 -6.88 1.50 7.72
C ALA A 4 -8.23 1.59 6.99
N GLY A 5 -8.35 2.45 5.97
CA GLY A 5 -9.55 2.60 5.17
C GLY A 5 -10.82 2.74 6.01
N ARG A 6 -11.88 2.07 5.59
CA ARG A 6 -13.14 1.99 6.35
C ARG A 6 -13.20 0.83 7.33
N LEU A 7 -12.08 0.19 7.64
CA LEU A 7 -11.96 -0.98 8.54
C LEU A 7 -12.69 -2.24 8.01
N LEU A 8 -12.77 -2.42 6.71
CA LEU A 8 -13.44 -3.60 6.14
C LEU A 8 -12.66 -4.89 6.41
N ASP A 9 -11.33 -4.76 6.54
CA ASP A 9 -10.39 -5.88 6.69
C ASP A 9 -9.84 -6.00 8.12
N ILE A 10 -10.37 -5.21 9.07
CA ILE A 10 -9.86 -5.14 10.45
C ILE A 10 -10.97 -5.24 11.47
N ASP A 11 -10.85 -6.18 12.40
CA ASP A 11 -11.61 -6.15 13.65
C ASP A 11 -10.91 -5.26 14.69
N LEU A 12 -11.34 -3.99 14.73
CA LEU A 12 -10.78 -3.00 15.63
C LEU A 12 -11.03 -3.34 17.12
N ASN A 13 -12.12 -4.03 17.45
CA ASN A 13 -12.40 -4.46 18.82
C ASN A 13 -11.40 -5.54 19.27
N SER A 14 -11.06 -6.48 18.38
CA SER A 14 -10.00 -7.46 18.65
C SER A 14 -8.64 -6.80 18.86
N LEU A 15 -8.30 -5.77 18.08
CA LEU A 15 -7.06 -5.01 18.30
C LEU A 15 -7.07 -4.30 19.65
N LEU A 16 -8.15 -3.60 19.99
CA LEU A 16 -8.30 -2.90 21.26
C LEU A 16 -8.34 -3.83 22.48
N SER A 17 -8.69 -5.10 22.30
CA SER A 17 -8.59 -6.09 23.39
C SER A 17 -7.15 -6.40 23.78
N LYS A 18 -6.18 -6.14 22.88
CA LYS A 18 -4.76 -6.47 23.04
C LYS A 18 -3.84 -5.25 23.16
N ALA A 19 -4.29 -4.08 22.68
CA ALA A 19 -3.52 -2.85 22.67
C ALA A 19 -4.20 -1.78 23.52
N SER A 20 -3.45 -1.00 24.28
CA SER A 20 -3.96 0.15 25.06
C SER A 20 -4.40 1.29 24.15
N GLU A 21 -3.75 1.46 23.01
CA GLU A 21 -4.01 2.51 22.02
C GLU A 21 -3.77 1.98 20.61
N VAL A 22 -4.56 2.42 19.64
CA VAL A 22 -4.45 2.04 18.22
C VAL A 22 -4.40 3.29 17.36
N HIS A 23 -3.26 3.52 16.68
CA HIS A 23 -3.11 4.56 15.69
C HIS A 23 -3.59 4.04 14.33
N LEU A 24 -4.50 4.77 13.71
CA LEU A 24 -5.08 4.43 12.41
C LEU A 24 -4.65 5.49 11.38
N PHE A 25 -3.87 5.06 10.40
CA PHE A 25 -3.31 5.91 9.35
C PHE A 25 -4.08 5.72 8.05
N ASP A 26 -4.52 6.82 7.46
CA ASP A 26 -5.09 6.86 6.12
C ASP A 26 -4.99 8.28 5.55
N ALA A 27 -4.96 8.42 4.22
CA ALA A 27 -4.97 9.72 3.56
C ALA A 27 -6.37 10.33 3.47
N ASP A 28 -7.44 9.49 3.53
CA ASP A 28 -8.83 9.95 3.46
C ASP A 28 -9.38 10.36 4.84
N PRO A 29 -9.63 11.66 5.08
CA PRO A 29 -10.19 12.13 6.35
C PRO A 29 -11.60 11.60 6.65
N ASN A 30 -12.34 11.12 5.63
CA ASN A 30 -13.68 10.56 5.82
C ASN A 30 -13.65 9.23 6.58
N CYS A 31 -12.52 8.53 6.61
CA CYS A 31 -12.34 7.29 7.36
C CYS A 31 -12.50 7.48 8.88
N VAL A 32 -12.17 8.64 9.42
CA VAL A 32 -12.27 8.94 10.88
C VAL A 32 -13.67 8.69 11.44
N ARG A 33 -14.71 9.00 10.65
CA ARG A 33 -16.08 8.74 11.07
C ARG A 33 -16.37 7.25 11.21
N ALA A 34 -15.89 6.45 10.26
CA ALA A 34 -16.04 4.99 10.29
C ALA A 34 -15.28 4.41 11.50
N TRP A 35 -14.05 4.85 11.77
CA TRP A 35 -13.24 4.41 12.89
C TRP A 35 -13.93 4.65 14.23
N ARG A 36 -14.51 5.84 14.42
CA ARG A 36 -15.24 6.19 15.64
C ARG A 36 -16.56 5.44 15.80
N ALA A 37 -17.21 5.07 14.69
CA ALA A 37 -18.44 4.29 14.69
C ALA A 37 -18.21 2.81 14.98
N ALA A 38 -17.02 2.28 14.63
CA ALA A 38 -16.68 0.86 14.77
C ALA A 38 -16.46 0.41 16.22
N VAL A 39 -16.33 1.35 17.18
CA VAL A 39 -16.03 1.03 18.58
C VAL A 39 -17.02 1.66 19.53
N PRO A 40 -17.25 1.05 20.72
CA PRO A 40 -18.04 1.64 21.79
C PRO A 40 -17.55 3.03 22.18
N HIS A 41 -18.46 3.90 22.60
CA HIS A 41 -18.12 5.30 22.94
C HIS A 41 -17.00 5.42 23.98
N GLN A 42 -16.97 4.53 24.94
CA GLN A 42 -15.98 4.49 25.99
C GLN A 42 -14.55 4.19 25.51
N ASP A 43 -14.40 3.48 24.38
CA ASP A 43 -13.10 3.09 23.82
C ASP A 43 -12.57 4.05 22.75
N ARG A 44 -13.36 5.04 22.34
CA ARG A 44 -13.00 5.99 21.27
C ARG A 44 -11.75 6.82 21.59
N HIS A 45 -11.46 7.06 22.85
CA HIS A 45 -10.26 7.76 23.28
C HIS A 45 -8.96 6.97 23.05
N ARG A 46 -9.07 5.66 22.84
CA ARG A 46 -7.95 4.75 22.55
C ARG A 46 -7.63 4.67 21.06
N ILE A 47 -8.42 5.34 20.22
CA ILE A 47 -8.18 5.42 18.77
C ILE A 47 -7.57 6.77 18.47
N VAL A 48 -6.39 6.76 17.88
CA VAL A 48 -5.65 7.95 17.44
C VAL A 48 -5.72 8.03 15.90
N PRO A 49 -6.59 8.90 15.36
CA PRO A 49 -6.66 9.12 13.92
C PRO A 49 -5.40 9.86 13.44
N ARG A 50 -4.81 9.35 12.35
CA ARG A 50 -3.65 9.93 11.67
C ARG A 50 -4.00 10.08 10.20
N ILE A 51 -4.34 11.32 9.78
CA ILE A 51 -4.66 11.63 8.39
C ILE A 51 -3.37 12.09 7.72
N GLU A 52 -2.67 11.14 7.13
CA GLU A 52 -1.34 11.33 6.58
C GLU A 52 -1.16 10.50 5.29
N ASP A 53 -0.39 11.05 4.36
CA ASP A 53 0.17 10.29 3.24
C ASP A 53 1.19 9.28 3.80
N VAL A 54 0.82 8.00 3.82
CA VAL A 54 1.65 6.93 4.40
C VAL A 54 2.94 6.70 3.63
N THR A 55 3.08 7.22 2.40
CA THR A 55 4.33 7.20 1.65
C THR A 55 5.27 8.30 2.07
N GLY A 56 4.72 9.42 2.56
CA GLY A 56 5.46 10.64 2.89
C GLY A 56 6.08 11.35 1.70
N CYS A 57 5.81 10.93 0.47
CA CYS A 57 6.46 11.48 -0.72
C CYS A 57 5.52 11.78 -1.90
N ILE A 58 4.40 11.08 -2.06
CA ILE A 58 3.52 11.24 -3.24
C ILE A 58 2.96 12.65 -3.34
N THR A 59 2.62 13.29 -2.22
CA THR A 59 2.14 14.67 -2.21
C THR A 59 3.19 15.64 -2.74
N GLU A 60 4.44 15.50 -2.30
CA GLU A 60 5.56 16.31 -2.78
C GLU A 60 5.85 16.03 -4.26
N TRP A 61 5.93 14.76 -4.64
CA TRP A 61 6.16 14.34 -6.02
C TRP A 61 5.10 14.88 -6.98
N SER A 62 3.85 14.91 -6.56
CA SER A 62 2.74 15.43 -7.38
C SER A 62 2.88 16.93 -7.67
N SER A 63 3.54 17.68 -6.82
CA SER A 63 3.62 19.16 -6.93
C SER A 63 4.30 19.64 -8.21
N ASN A 64 5.33 18.96 -8.68
CA ASN A 64 6.13 19.33 -9.86
C ASN A 64 5.81 18.50 -11.11
N LEU A 65 4.98 17.47 -10.98
CA LEU A 65 4.71 16.48 -12.03
C LEU A 65 4.18 17.09 -13.32
N LYS A 66 3.15 17.95 -13.23
CA LYS A 66 2.57 18.62 -14.40
C LYS A 66 3.55 19.56 -15.09
N ALA A 67 4.44 20.21 -14.34
CA ALA A 67 5.45 21.09 -14.90
C ALA A 67 6.52 20.28 -15.65
N ALA A 68 6.98 19.18 -15.10
CA ALA A 68 7.92 18.27 -15.77
C ALA A 68 7.33 17.67 -17.07
N ALA A 69 6.07 17.22 -17.01
CA ALA A 69 5.37 16.70 -18.17
C ALA A 69 5.25 17.72 -19.32
N ARG A 70 4.93 19.00 -18.99
CA ARG A 70 4.84 20.09 -19.99
C ARG A 70 6.17 20.44 -20.63
N ARG A 71 7.29 20.29 -19.89
CA ARG A 71 8.63 20.55 -20.42
C ARG A 71 9.23 19.37 -21.20
N GLY A 72 8.54 18.22 -21.24
CA GLY A 72 9.09 17.01 -21.85
C GLY A 72 10.21 16.34 -21.00
N GLU A 73 10.25 16.64 -19.71
CA GLU A 73 11.27 16.17 -18.76
C GLU A 73 10.73 15.07 -17.82
N LEU A 74 9.60 14.44 -18.18
CA LEU A 74 8.88 13.54 -17.28
C LEU A 74 9.73 12.33 -16.87
N ALA A 75 10.42 11.67 -17.80
CA ALA A 75 11.29 10.52 -17.48
C ALA A 75 12.38 10.93 -16.48
N THR A 76 13.15 11.97 -16.79
CA THR A 76 14.21 12.50 -15.91
C THR A 76 13.66 12.89 -14.53
N TYR A 77 12.46 13.49 -14.51
CA TYR A 77 11.80 13.82 -13.25
C TYR A 77 11.48 12.57 -12.44
N LEU A 78 10.84 11.56 -13.04
CA LEU A 78 10.50 10.30 -12.37
C LEU A 78 11.76 9.57 -11.88
N GLU A 79 12.84 9.56 -12.65
CA GLU A 79 14.12 8.97 -12.25
C GLU A 79 14.76 9.71 -11.06
N SER A 80 14.60 11.02 -10.98
CA SER A 80 15.17 11.84 -9.90
C SER A 80 14.45 11.68 -8.56
N LEU A 81 13.26 11.08 -8.54
CA LEU A 81 12.46 10.93 -7.33
C LEU A 81 13.11 9.93 -6.37
N GLY A 82 13.47 10.40 -5.18
CA GLY A 82 13.94 9.57 -4.08
C GLY A 82 12.85 9.37 -3.04
N ALA A 83 12.40 8.12 -2.83
CA ALA A 83 11.48 7.84 -1.74
C ALA A 83 12.23 7.91 -0.40
N GLY A 84 12.00 9.00 0.33
CA GLY A 84 12.41 9.12 1.72
C GLY A 84 11.51 8.28 2.63
N LEU A 85 11.96 8.02 3.85
CA LEU A 85 11.10 7.37 4.83
C LEU A 85 10.07 8.37 5.35
N PRO A 86 8.77 7.98 5.45
CA PRO A 86 7.72 8.85 5.95
C PRO A 86 7.92 9.24 7.42
N SER A 87 7.34 10.36 7.84
CA SER A 87 7.50 10.92 9.19
C SER A 87 7.13 9.93 10.29
N TRP A 88 6.03 9.20 10.12
CA TRP A 88 5.55 8.21 11.08
C TRP A 88 6.52 7.06 11.33
N SER A 89 7.43 6.76 10.38
CA SER A 89 8.44 5.70 10.55
C SER A 89 9.51 6.04 11.59
N ARG A 90 9.57 7.30 12.03
CA ARG A 90 10.45 7.75 13.14
C ARG A 90 9.79 7.56 14.49
N GLU A 91 8.49 7.38 14.52
CA GLU A 91 7.75 6.99 15.70
C GLU A 91 8.00 5.51 15.99
N SER A 92 7.63 5.07 17.17
CA SER A 92 7.95 3.73 17.63
C SER A 92 6.71 3.10 18.23
N PHE A 93 6.20 2.08 17.58
CA PHE A 93 4.99 1.32 17.95
C PHE A 93 5.40 -0.08 18.42
N ASP A 94 4.70 -0.65 19.39
CA ASP A 94 4.98 -2.03 19.81
C ASP A 94 4.72 -3.01 18.66
N GLY A 95 3.66 -2.80 17.88
CA GLY A 95 3.36 -3.52 16.66
C GLY A 95 2.90 -2.61 15.54
N VAL A 96 3.20 -2.99 14.30
CA VAL A 96 2.74 -2.28 13.08
C VAL A 96 2.04 -3.27 12.16
N VAL A 97 0.86 -2.88 11.68
CA VAL A 97 0.10 -3.62 10.66
C VAL A 97 -0.05 -2.75 9.43
N SER A 98 0.39 -3.24 8.29
CA SER A 98 0.18 -2.64 6.97
C SER A 98 -0.78 -3.50 6.17
N LEU A 99 -1.92 -2.95 5.76
CA LEU A 99 -3.00 -3.69 5.11
C LEU A 99 -3.25 -3.19 3.70
N ASN A 100 -3.01 -4.04 2.73
CA ASN A 100 -3.33 -3.89 1.31
C ASN A 100 -2.88 -2.58 0.65
N ILE A 101 -1.98 -1.84 1.31
CA ILE A 101 -1.57 -0.53 0.82
C ILE A 101 -0.39 -0.62 -0.15
N ALA A 102 0.56 -1.52 0.10
CA ALA A 102 1.79 -1.58 -0.68
C ALA A 102 1.55 -1.91 -2.16
N GLY A 103 0.63 -2.84 -2.46
CA GLY A 103 0.20 -3.14 -3.83
C GLY A 103 -0.55 -2.00 -4.51
N GLN A 104 -1.25 -1.16 -3.74
CA GLN A 104 -2.06 -0.05 -4.24
C GLN A 104 -1.29 1.26 -4.44
N LEU A 105 -0.16 1.45 -3.75
CA LEU A 105 0.64 2.67 -3.87
C LEU A 105 1.08 2.97 -5.31
N PRO A 106 1.53 1.99 -6.12
CA PRO A 106 1.84 2.19 -7.52
C PRO A 106 0.65 2.65 -8.34
N LEU A 107 -0.55 2.11 -8.09
CA LEU A 107 -1.78 2.45 -8.83
C LEU A 107 -2.14 3.92 -8.61
N TYR A 108 -2.15 4.37 -7.36
CA TYR A 108 -2.41 5.76 -7.03
C TYR A 108 -1.40 6.73 -7.67
N TRP A 109 -0.11 6.36 -7.66
CA TRP A 109 0.95 7.15 -8.27
C TRP A 109 0.83 7.16 -9.80
N ARG A 110 0.58 6.00 -10.41
CA ARG A 110 0.31 5.88 -11.86
C ARG A 110 -0.77 6.84 -12.32
N ASP A 111 -1.89 6.85 -11.61
CA ASP A 111 -3.03 7.68 -11.97
C ASP A 111 -2.66 9.17 -11.95
N ARG A 112 -1.86 9.62 -10.96
CA ARG A 112 -1.32 10.98 -10.92
C ARG A 112 -0.43 11.30 -12.12
N VAL A 113 0.41 10.37 -12.54
CA VAL A 113 1.27 10.54 -13.72
C VAL A 113 0.45 10.58 -15.00
N LEU A 114 -0.53 9.70 -15.16
CA LEU A 114 -1.42 9.68 -16.32
C LEU A 114 -2.35 10.90 -16.40
N ASP A 115 -2.77 11.47 -15.28
CA ASP A 115 -3.46 12.76 -15.21
C ASP A 115 -2.60 13.93 -15.70
N ALA A 116 -1.29 13.84 -15.52
CA ALA A 116 -0.36 14.84 -16.02
C ALA A 116 0.01 14.65 -17.49
N ARG A 117 0.05 13.38 -17.94
CA ARG A 117 0.36 12.97 -19.32
C ARG A 117 -0.28 11.62 -19.63
N SER A 118 -1.35 11.66 -20.43
CA SER A 118 -2.19 10.47 -20.71
C SER A 118 -1.51 9.38 -21.55
N THR A 119 -0.42 9.69 -22.25
CA THR A 119 0.34 8.72 -23.03
C THR A 119 1.82 8.88 -22.72
N LEU A 120 2.44 7.80 -22.25
CA LEU A 120 3.85 7.78 -21.89
C LEU A 120 4.70 7.21 -23.04
N SER A 121 5.91 7.77 -23.21
CA SER A 121 6.95 7.12 -24.01
C SER A 121 7.49 5.89 -23.26
N PRO A 122 8.22 4.98 -23.94
CA PRO A 122 8.85 3.84 -23.29
C PRO A 122 9.73 4.24 -22.10
N ASP A 123 10.59 5.25 -22.26
CA ASP A 123 11.47 5.75 -21.19
C ASP A 123 10.67 6.30 -19.99
N GLU A 124 9.56 7.00 -20.25
CA GLU A 124 8.68 7.49 -19.19
C GLU A 124 7.96 6.34 -18.45
N ALA A 125 7.57 5.29 -19.18
CA ALA A 125 6.95 4.10 -18.59
C ALA A 125 7.96 3.34 -17.70
N ASP A 126 9.19 3.14 -18.15
CA ASP A 126 10.25 2.48 -17.39
C ASP A 126 10.61 3.28 -16.13
N ALA A 127 10.72 4.60 -16.26
CA ALA A 127 10.98 5.49 -15.13
C ALA A 127 9.82 5.46 -14.10
N LEU A 128 8.57 5.36 -14.58
CA LEU A 128 7.40 5.20 -13.72
C LEU A 128 7.44 3.89 -12.94
N VAL A 129 7.70 2.75 -13.59
CA VAL A 129 7.84 1.45 -12.93
C VAL A 129 8.97 1.47 -11.89
N SER A 130 10.10 2.09 -12.20
CA SER A 130 11.20 2.27 -11.25
C SER A 130 10.79 3.10 -10.03
N SER A 131 9.87 4.07 -10.20
CA SER A 131 9.33 4.83 -9.06
C SER A 131 8.41 4.00 -8.17
N TYR A 132 7.68 3.01 -8.70
CA TYR A 132 6.87 2.08 -7.92
C TYR A 132 7.73 1.26 -6.95
N GLU A 133 8.82 0.69 -7.47
CA GLU A 133 9.77 -0.07 -6.66
C GLU A 133 10.28 0.76 -5.47
N ARG A 134 10.64 2.04 -5.71
CA ARG A 134 11.14 2.94 -4.67
C ARG A 134 10.09 3.21 -3.58
N ILE A 135 8.83 3.50 -3.98
CA ILE A 135 7.74 3.74 -3.03
C ILE A 135 7.48 2.50 -2.17
N GLN A 136 7.35 1.35 -2.80
CA GLN A 136 7.05 0.09 -2.11
C GLN A 136 8.19 -0.32 -1.17
N THR A 137 9.43 -0.26 -1.64
CA THR A 137 10.61 -0.57 -0.82
C THR A 137 10.70 0.36 0.40
N ALA A 138 10.50 1.67 0.20
CA ALA A 138 10.50 2.63 1.30
C ALA A 138 9.37 2.36 2.31
N HIS A 139 8.19 1.94 1.84
CA HIS A 139 7.08 1.57 2.69
C HIS A 139 7.42 0.36 3.59
N PHE A 140 7.94 -0.72 3.02
CA PHE A 140 8.32 -1.91 3.81
C PHE A 140 9.42 -1.59 4.83
N VAL A 141 10.44 -0.83 4.43
CA VAL A 141 11.49 -0.37 5.35
C VAL A 141 10.92 0.49 6.46
N ALA A 142 9.96 1.36 6.16
CA ALA A 142 9.30 2.21 7.16
C ALA A 142 8.49 1.38 8.18
N VAL A 143 7.74 0.37 7.72
CA VAL A 143 7.00 -0.57 8.58
C VAL A 143 7.96 -1.29 9.54
N GLN A 144 9.03 -1.85 9.00
CA GLN A 144 10.04 -2.57 9.79
C GLN A 144 10.74 -1.67 10.81
N ARG A 145 11.00 -0.41 10.44
CA ARG A 145 11.65 0.56 11.33
C ARG A 145 10.73 0.99 12.48
N ALA A 146 9.48 1.29 12.19
CA ALA A 146 8.52 1.80 13.18
C ALA A 146 8.10 0.75 14.22
N ALA A 147 8.12 -0.54 13.86
CA ALA A 147 7.75 -1.62 14.77
C ALA A 147 8.88 -1.95 15.76
N LYS A 148 8.58 -1.97 17.06
CA LYS A 148 9.52 -2.36 18.12
C LYS A 148 9.64 -3.86 18.31
N GLN A 149 8.52 -4.56 18.27
CA GLN A 149 8.44 -5.97 18.65
C GLN A 149 8.01 -6.85 17.49
N TRP A 150 6.97 -6.46 16.75
CA TRP A 150 6.40 -7.27 15.68
C TRP A 150 5.76 -6.41 14.58
N GLY A 151 5.62 -6.99 13.42
CA GLY A 151 4.88 -6.40 12.31
C GLY A 151 4.14 -7.44 11.50
N ILE A 152 3.09 -6.99 10.84
CA ILE A 152 2.33 -7.75 9.86
C ILE A 152 2.17 -6.88 8.63
N THR A 153 2.51 -7.43 7.49
CA THR A 153 2.23 -6.82 6.19
C THR A 153 1.35 -7.74 5.37
N VAL A 154 0.23 -7.23 4.91
CA VAL A 154 -0.70 -7.89 4.00
C VAL A 154 -0.72 -7.08 2.73
N THR A 155 -0.53 -7.69 1.57
CA THR A 155 -0.54 -6.97 0.29
C THR A 155 -0.90 -7.88 -0.87
N ASP A 156 -1.50 -7.29 -1.89
CA ASP A 156 -1.59 -7.89 -3.21
C ASP A 156 -0.17 -8.10 -3.75
N VAL A 157 0.09 -9.27 -4.32
CA VAL A 157 1.37 -9.60 -4.96
C VAL A 157 1.22 -9.86 -6.44
N GLU A 158 0.06 -10.32 -6.89
CA GLU A 158 -0.27 -10.56 -8.28
C GLU A 158 -1.75 -10.24 -8.54
N TYR A 159 -2.03 -9.72 -9.72
CA TYR A 159 -3.36 -9.50 -10.28
C TYR A 159 -3.57 -10.42 -11.47
N TYR A 160 -4.67 -11.18 -11.49
CA TYR A 160 -5.08 -12.06 -12.54
C TYR A 160 -6.34 -11.49 -13.19
N PHE A 161 -6.22 -11.03 -14.43
CA PHE A 161 -7.35 -10.60 -15.24
C PHE A 161 -7.73 -11.72 -16.18
N TYR A 162 -8.99 -12.11 -16.20
CA TYR A 162 -9.47 -13.21 -17.04
C TYR A 162 -10.71 -12.80 -17.82
N HIS A 163 -10.81 -13.33 -19.04
CA HIS A 163 -12.01 -13.22 -19.87
C HIS A 163 -12.92 -14.43 -19.66
N VAL A 164 -14.25 -14.27 -19.88
CA VAL A 164 -15.28 -15.28 -19.64
C VAL A 164 -15.02 -16.62 -20.35
N ASP A 165 -14.47 -16.56 -21.54
CA ASP A 165 -14.14 -17.76 -22.32
C ASP A 165 -12.83 -18.43 -21.88
N HIS A 166 -12.16 -17.86 -20.87
CA HIS A 166 -10.87 -18.32 -20.35
C HIS A 166 -9.76 -18.46 -21.41
N THR A 167 -9.90 -17.78 -22.54
CA THR A 167 -8.90 -17.83 -23.63
C THR A 167 -7.72 -16.91 -23.39
N GLU A 168 -7.91 -15.88 -22.57
CA GLU A 168 -6.87 -14.91 -22.26
C GLU A 168 -6.78 -14.70 -20.74
N TRP A 169 -5.56 -14.86 -20.24
CA TRP A 169 -5.19 -14.50 -18.87
C TRP A 169 -4.07 -13.50 -18.92
N LYS A 170 -4.25 -12.35 -18.26
CA LYS A 170 -3.20 -11.39 -18.04
C LYS A 170 -2.80 -11.43 -16.58
N ILE A 171 -1.51 -11.58 -16.32
CA ILE A 171 -0.94 -11.51 -14.96
C ILE A 171 -0.14 -10.23 -14.85
N GLU A 172 -0.44 -9.44 -13.84
CA GLU A 172 0.35 -8.27 -13.47
C GLU A 172 0.90 -8.46 -12.05
N TYR A 173 2.15 -8.05 -11.84
CA TYR A 173 2.77 -8.10 -10.52
C TYR A 173 2.48 -6.80 -9.78
N ALA A 174 1.97 -6.92 -8.56
CA ALA A 174 1.69 -5.78 -7.69
C ALA A 174 2.95 -5.26 -6.98
N LEU A 175 3.96 -6.13 -6.78
CA LEU A 175 5.24 -5.76 -6.19
C LEU A 175 6.32 -5.70 -7.27
N HIS A 176 7.08 -4.60 -7.31
CA HIS A 176 8.03 -4.28 -8.36
C HIS A 176 9.49 -4.40 -7.87
N GLY A 177 10.33 -5.06 -8.67
CA GLY A 177 11.77 -5.13 -8.45
C GLY A 177 12.18 -5.58 -7.04
N ALA A 178 13.04 -4.83 -6.38
CA ALA A 178 13.54 -5.13 -5.04
C ALA A 178 12.48 -5.05 -3.93
N SER A 179 11.30 -4.48 -4.20
CA SER A 179 10.23 -4.39 -3.21
C SER A 179 9.73 -5.76 -2.78
N ARG A 180 9.75 -6.76 -3.68
CA ARG A 180 9.43 -8.15 -3.33
C ARG A 180 10.40 -8.69 -2.27
N GLY A 181 11.71 -8.48 -2.47
CA GLY A 181 12.72 -8.88 -1.48
C GLY A 181 12.56 -8.16 -0.14
N ALA A 182 12.15 -6.89 -0.14
CA ALA A 182 11.89 -6.12 1.07
C ALA A 182 10.63 -6.64 1.82
N PHE A 183 9.65 -7.16 1.09
CA PHE A 183 8.47 -7.81 1.65
C PHE A 183 8.79 -9.19 2.25
N ASP A 184 9.50 -10.04 1.51
CA ASP A 184 9.82 -11.42 1.89
C ASP A 184 10.91 -11.52 2.98
N GLY A 185 11.82 -10.57 3.00
CA GLY A 185 13.02 -10.56 3.83
C GLY A 185 13.06 -9.41 4.83
N PRO A 186 12.48 -9.54 6.01
CA PRO A 186 12.75 -8.58 7.08
C PRO A 186 14.26 -8.50 7.34
N THR A 187 14.74 -7.34 7.79
CA THR A 187 16.17 -7.12 8.08
C THR A 187 16.76 -8.23 8.95
N SER A 188 18.08 -8.41 8.93
CA SER A 188 18.80 -9.49 9.60
C SER A 188 18.52 -9.62 11.12
N SER A 189 17.89 -8.61 11.73
CA SER A 189 17.47 -8.61 13.14
C SER A 189 16.03 -9.09 13.37
N GLN A 190 15.30 -9.42 12.30
CA GLN A 190 13.89 -9.81 12.36
C GLN A 190 13.73 -11.25 11.88
N LYS A 191 12.80 -11.97 12.49
CA LYS A 191 12.47 -13.35 12.13
C LYS A 191 11.04 -13.40 11.62
N VAL A 192 10.85 -13.95 10.40
CA VAL A 192 9.50 -14.31 9.93
C VAL A 192 8.94 -15.35 10.87
N THR A 193 7.77 -15.08 11.44
CA THR A 193 7.10 -15.93 12.40
C THR A 193 5.95 -16.70 11.76
N ASP A 194 5.34 -16.14 10.72
CA ASP A 194 4.24 -16.75 9.99
C ASP A 194 4.10 -16.12 8.60
N SER A 195 3.51 -16.88 7.67
CA SER A 195 3.15 -16.37 6.34
C SER A 195 1.96 -17.13 5.79
N GLU A 196 1.05 -16.41 5.16
CA GLU A 196 -0.14 -16.97 4.52
C GLU A 196 -0.31 -16.40 3.11
N CYS A 197 -0.99 -17.14 2.24
CA CYS A 197 -1.34 -16.73 0.89
C CYS A 197 -2.74 -17.19 0.55
N TRP A 198 -3.52 -16.33 -0.09
CA TRP A 198 -4.87 -16.68 -0.57
C TRP A 198 -5.21 -15.95 -1.86
N LEU A 199 -6.26 -16.43 -2.54
CA LEU A 199 -6.84 -15.76 -3.70
C LEU A 199 -8.08 -14.99 -3.26
N TRP A 200 -8.16 -13.74 -3.68
CA TRP A 200 -9.30 -12.88 -3.42
C TRP A 200 -9.96 -12.47 -4.74
N HIS A 201 -11.19 -12.89 -4.94
CA HIS A 201 -11.99 -12.44 -6.09
C HIS A 201 -12.50 -11.03 -5.81
N LEU A 202 -11.80 -10.02 -6.33
CA LEU A 202 -12.14 -8.63 -6.10
C LEU A 202 -13.31 -8.19 -6.99
N ALA A 203 -13.24 -8.54 -8.27
CA ALA A 203 -14.29 -8.25 -9.26
C ALA A 203 -14.72 -9.56 -9.93
N PRO A 204 -15.65 -10.33 -9.31
CA PRO A 204 -16.17 -11.53 -9.93
C PRO A 204 -16.93 -11.20 -11.20
N GLN A 205 -16.73 -12.01 -12.22
CA GLN A 205 -17.52 -11.97 -13.45
C GLN A 205 -19.03 -11.97 -13.13
N TYR A 206 -19.84 -11.31 -13.94
CA TYR A 206 -21.28 -11.05 -13.79
C TYR A 206 -21.68 -10.08 -12.68
N ILE A 207 -20.75 -9.53 -11.90
CA ILE A 207 -21.05 -8.48 -10.91
C ILE A 207 -20.68 -7.11 -11.47
N GLU A 208 -19.44 -6.96 -11.96
CA GLU A 208 -18.94 -5.70 -12.52
C GLU A 208 -18.80 -5.73 -14.03
N SER A 209 -18.57 -6.91 -14.63
CA SER A 209 -18.48 -7.12 -16.07
C SER A 209 -19.08 -8.48 -16.45
N ASP A 210 -19.80 -8.54 -17.59
CA ASP A 210 -20.31 -9.80 -18.13
C ASP A 210 -19.21 -10.67 -18.75
N THR A 211 -18.06 -10.09 -19.08
CA THR A 211 -17.02 -10.72 -19.88
C THR A 211 -15.67 -10.84 -19.18
N GLU A 212 -15.43 -10.08 -18.14
CA GLU A 212 -14.13 -10.01 -17.48
C GLU A 212 -14.25 -10.21 -15.97
N GLY A 213 -13.21 -10.70 -15.34
CA GLY A 213 -13.10 -10.79 -13.90
C GLY A 213 -11.67 -10.55 -13.43
N GLU A 214 -11.53 -10.26 -12.14
CA GLU A 214 -10.27 -9.95 -11.50
C GLU A 214 -10.11 -10.74 -10.20
N ILE A 215 -8.97 -11.41 -10.07
CA ILE A 215 -8.57 -12.15 -8.88
C ILE A 215 -7.23 -11.59 -8.42
N HIS A 216 -7.11 -11.32 -7.14
CA HIS A 216 -5.86 -10.93 -6.51
C HIS A 216 -5.26 -12.11 -5.75
N ARG A 217 -3.97 -12.33 -5.91
CA ARG A 217 -3.20 -13.15 -4.99
C ARG A 217 -2.67 -12.23 -3.89
N VAL A 218 -3.14 -12.48 -2.69
CA VAL A 218 -2.77 -11.72 -1.50
C VAL A 218 -1.83 -12.55 -0.65
N GLU A 219 -0.79 -11.93 -0.16
CA GLU A 219 0.12 -12.55 0.80
C GLU A 219 0.20 -11.73 2.09
N ALA A 220 0.33 -12.46 3.20
CA ALA A 220 0.59 -11.89 4.51
C ALA A 220 1.92 -12.43 5.06
N VAL A 221 2.73 -11.55 5.61
CA VAL A 221 3.97 -11.90 6.33
C VAL A 221 3.93 -11.28 7.70
N ALA A 222 4.06 -12.12 8.73
CA ALA A 222 4.24 -11.68 10.11
C ALA A 222 5.68 -11.92 10.55
N TRP A 223 6.25 -10.99 11.30
CA TRP A 223 7.61 -11.06 11.79
C TRP A 223 7.75 -10.47 13.21
N SER A 224 8.78 -10.89 13.91
CA SER A 224 9.18 -10.35 15.23
C SER A 224 10.64 -9.94 15.23
N LYS A 225 10.98 -8.99 16.09
CA LYS A 225 12.38 -8.63 16.41
C LYS A 225 12.93 -9.50 17.52
#